data_0d01bc7df7497adef99e833de8c44a33
#
_entry.id   0d01bc7df7497adef99e833de8c44a33
#
_cell.length_a   1.000
_cell.length_b   1.000
_cell.length_c   1.000
_cell.angle_alpha   90.00
_cell.angle_beta   90.00
_cell.angle_gamma   90.00
#
_symmetry.space_group_name_H-M   'P 1'
#
loop_
_entity.id
_entity.type
_entity.pdbx_description
1 polymer ?
#
loop_
_entity_poly.entity_id
_entity_poly.type
_entity_poly.pdbx_seq_one_letter_code
_entity_poly.pdbx_strand_id
1 'polypeptide(L)'
;MTTELFSQLRNATAASHRRLDAEIDVCGEGLTLDRYGSLLMRFHGIFSTLEPQLAAVRGLDELDFDLDLARCCRTGWLSEDLEVLGMSSRGILGIDESLHPHLVTAVPEALGCLYVIEGAGLGGQVIVPCVQRQLGLTAVHGCRFFAGHGLATGARWRRLGATADQYARRTNTHARIEQSAVDLFQTFLRWFSEDAHGNGIERRAVVGRAVQH
;
A
#
# COMPACT_ATOMS: atom_id res chain seq x y z
N MET A 1 -14.18 11.50 -14.41
CA MET A 1 -15.23 10.47 -14.36
C MET A 1 -14.58 9.16 -13.97
N THR A 2 -15.21 8.34 -13.17
CA THR A 2 -14.76 6.99 -12.81
C THR A 2 -15.13 6.05 -13.95
N THR A 3 -14.23 5.15 -14.38
CA THR A 3 -14.52 4.17 -15.44
C THR A 3 -15.47 3.08 -14.94
N GLU A 4 -16.07 2.33 -15.86
CA GLU A 4 -16.97 1.21 -15.53
C GLU A 4 -16.23 0.15 -14.71
N LEU A 5 -15.02 -0.25 -15.14
CA LEU A 5 -14.17 -1.19 -14.42
C LEU A 5 -13.91 -0.71 -12.97
N PHE A 6 -13.50 0.55 -12.76
CA PHE A 6 -13.23 1.05 -11.41
C PHE A 6 -14.48 1.13 -10.53
N SER A 7 -15.67 1.30 -11.12
CA SER A 7 -16.93 1.20 -10.39
C SER A 7 -17.20 -0.24 -9.92
N GLN A 8 -16.91 -1.23 -10.77
CA GLN A 8 -17.02 -2.66 -10.43
C GLN A 8 -16.02 -3.03 -9.33
N LEU A 9 -14.72 -2.67 -9.49
CA LEU A 9 -13.68 -2.92 -8.49
C LEU A 9 -14.05 -2.32 -7.13
N ARG A 10 -14.55 -1.08 -7.11
CA ARG A 10 -14.99 -0.43 -5.87
C ARG A 10 -16.11 -1.21 -5.17
N ASN A 11 -17.07 -1.70 -5.92
CA ASN A 11 -18.17 -2.49 -5.35
C ASN A 11 -17.66 -3.83 -4.80
N ALA A 12 -16.82 -4.54 -5.55
CA ALA A 12 -16.24 -5.82 -5.15
C ALA A 12 -15.35 -5.72 -3.91
N THR A 13 -14.63 -4.61 -3.75
CA THR A 13 -13.65 -4.43 -2.65
C THR A 13 -14.19 -3.63 -1.46
N ALA A 14 -15.40 -3.05 -1.54
CA ALA A 14 -15.92 -2.12 -0.54
C ALA A 14 -15.97 -2.68 0.89
N ALA A 15 -16.31 -3.95 1.06
CA ALA A 15 -16.38 -4.59 2.38
C ALA A 15 -14.98 -4.78 2.97
N SER A 16 -14.04 -5.26 2.17
CA SER A 16 -12.65 -5.47 2.57
C SER A 16 -11.96 -4.15 2.88
N HIS A 17 -12.23 -3.11 2.10
CA HIS A 17 -11.69 -1.76 2.34
C HIS A 17 -12.13 -1.22 3.71
N ARG A 18 -13.43 -1.27 4.02
CA ARG A 18 -13.94 -0.81 5.33
C ARG A 18 -13.34 -1.59 6.50
N ARG A 19 -13.15 -2.91 6.34
CA ARG A 19 -12.51 -3.73 7.37
C ARG A 19 -11.05 -3.33 7.57
N LEU A 20 -10.33 -3.13 6.48
CA LEU A 20 -8.92 -2.72 6.53
C LEU A 20 -8.77 -1.33 7.17
N ASP A 21 -9.63 -0.37 6.82
CA ASP A 21 -9.64 0.96 7.43
C ASP A 21 -9.84 0.89 8.94
N ALA A 22 -10.76 0.03 9.41
CA ALA A 22 -11.01 -0.19 10.83
C ALA A 22 -9.84 -0.88 11.56
N GLU A 23 -9.15 -1.79 10.89
CA GLU A 23 -7.97 -2.49 11.45
C GLU A 23 -6.76 -1.56 11.56
N ILE A 24 -6.52 -0.74 10.54
CA ILE A 24 -5.41 0.22 10.48
C ILE A 24 -5.64 1.39 11.46
N ASP A 25 -6.84 1.93 11.46
CA ASP A 25 -7.34 3.01 12.34
C ASP A 25 -6.32 4.15 12.62
N VAL A 26 -5.71 4.68 11.54
CA VAL A 26 -4.71 5.78 11.63
C VAL A 26 -5.32 7.08 12.15
N CYS A 27 -6.60 7.30 11.90
CA CYS A 27 -7.30 8.51 12.31
C CYS A 27 -8.02 8.40 13.66
N GLY A 28 -7.98 7.22 14.29
CA GLY A 28 -8.53 7.00 15.63
C GLY A 28 -7.85 7.85 16.70
N GLU A 29 -8.54 8.07 17.82
CA GLU A 29 -8.00 8.81 18.94
C GLU A 29 -6.84 8.06 19.62
N GLY A 30 -5.81 8.79 20.08
CA GLY A 30 -4.70 8.21 20.82
C GLY A 30 -3.66 7.50 19.95
N LEU A 31 -3.53 7.87 18.67
CA LEU A 31 -2.40 7.42 17.86
C LEU A 31 -1.08 7.85 18.49
N THR A 32 -0.19 6.88 18.77
CA THR A 32 1.16 7.12 19.31
C THR A 32 2.21 6.93 18.23
N LEU A 33 3.42 7.48 18.43
CA LEU A 33 4.55 7.27 17.51
C LEU A 33 4.91 5.79 17.38
N ASP A 34 4.85 5.02 18.47
CA ASP A 34 5.15 3.58 18.45
C ASP A 34 4.12 2.80 17.62
N ARG A 35 2.81 3.08 17.82
CA ARG A 35 1.74 2.47 17.01
C ARG A 35 1.86 2.85 15.54
N TYR A 36 2.13 4.11 15.26
CA TYR A 36 2.31 4.60 13.89
C TYR A 36 3.53 3.96 13.22
N GLY A 37 4.67 3.87 13.93
CA GLY A 37 5.87 3.22 13.42
C GLY A 37 5.67 1.72 13.17
N SER A 38 4.98 1.01 14.09
CA SER A 38 4.61 -0.40 13.89
C SER A 38 3.74 -0.58 12.63
N LEU A 39 2.80 0.34 12.40
CA LEU A 39 1.97 0.34 11.19
C LEU A 39 2.80 0.53 9.91
N LEU A 40 3.75 1.49 9.92
CA LEU A 40 4.64 1.71 8.77
C LEU A 40 5.53 0.49 8.50
N MET A 41 6.05 -0.18 9.53
CA MET A 41 6.82 -1.42 9.38
C MET A 41 6.01 -2.52 8.71
N ARG A 42 4.73 -2.66 9.06
CA ARG A 42 3.83 -3.64 8.45
C ARG A 42 3.58 -3.34 6.98
N PHE A 43 3.31 -2.08 6.65
CA PHE A 43 3.22 -1.66 5.25
C PHE A 43 4.53 -1.91 4.50
N HIS A 44 5.68 -1.64 5.12
CA HIS A 44 6.97 -1.90 4.51
C HIS A 44 7.15 -3.39 4.16
N GLY A 45 6.77 -4.31 5.03
CA GLY A 45 6.80 -5.76 4.76
C GLY A 45 5.97 -6.14 3.54
N ILE A 46 4.75 -5.58 3.38
CA ILE A 46 3.91 -5.82 2.20
C ILE A 46 4.56 -5.27 0.93
N PHE A 47 4.93 -3.99 0.94
CA PHE A 47 5.42 -3.33 -0.28
C PHE A 47 6.78 -3.84 -0.72
N SER A 48 7.67 -4.23 0.21
CA SER A 48 8.97 -4.85 -0.13
C SER A 48 8.81 -6.20 -0.85
N THR A 49 7.69 -6.88 -0.68
CA THR A 49 7.35 -8.13 -1.38
C THR A 49 6.62 -7.86 -2.70
N LEU A 50 5.71 -6.89 -2.73
CA LEU A 50 4.82 -6.63 -3.86
C LEU A 50 5.50 -5.84 -4.99
N GLU A 51 6.31 -4.83 -4.68
CA GLU A 51 6.96 -3.98 -5.68
C GLU A 51 7.90 -4.73 -6.64
N PRO A 52 8.75 -5.67 -6.18
CA PRO A 52 9.55 -6.48 -7.09
C PRO A 52 8.72 -7.34 -8.06
N GLN A 53 7.55 -7.84 -7.62
CA GLN A 53 6.66 -8.60 -8.48
C GLN A 53 6.03 -7.71 -9.54
N LEU A 54 5.55 -6.52 -9.17
CA LEU A 54 5.05 -5.53 -10.14
C LEU A 54 6.12 -5.15 -11.16
N ALA A 55 7.37 -4.94 -10.71
CA ALA A 55 8.48 -4.59 -11.59
C ALA A 55 8.87 -5.73 -12.57
N ALA A 56 8.60 -6.99 -12.21
CA ALA A 56 8.90 -8.14 -13.05
C ALA A 56 7.84 -8.43 -14.13
N VAL A 57 6.68 -7.75 -14.10
CA VAL A 57 5.58 -7.98 -15.07
C VAL A 57 5.94 -7.43 -16.43
N ARG A 58 6.10 -8.32 -17.41
CA ARG A 58 6.35 -7.94 -18.80
C ARG A 58 5.10 -7.31 -19.43
N GLY A 59 5.31 -6.25 -20.22
CA GLY A 59 4.24 -5.54 -20.94
C GLY A 59 3.46 -4.54 -20.06
N LEU A 60 3.82 -4.38 -18.80
CA LEU A 60 3.22 -3.37 -17.95
C LEU A 60 3.75 -1.96 -18.30
N ASP A 61 4.98 -1.86 -18.71
CA ASP A 61 5.67 -0.67 -19.22
C ASP A 61 5.18 -0.21 -20.60
N GLU A 62 4.51 -1.10 -21.34
CA GLU A 62 3.89 -0.78 -22.64
C GLU A 62 2.52 -0.05 -22.48
N LEU A 63 1.98 -0.01 -21.27
CA LEU A 63 0.70 0.66 -21.01
C LEU A 63 0.90 2.17 -20.96
N ASP A 64 -0.10 2.91 -21.45
CA ASP A 64 -0.15 4.38 -21.33
C ASP A 64 -0.43 4.84 -19.88
N PHE A 65 0.39 4.34 -18.96
CA PHE A 65 0.40 4.71 -17.56
C PHE A 65 1.85 4.78 -17.10
N ASP A 66 2.28 5.95 -16.71
CA ASP A 66 3.63 6.16 -16.19
C ASP A 66 3.79 5.43 -14.86
N LEU A 67 4.22 4.20 -14.96
CA LEU A 67 4.60 3.30 -13.87
C LEU A 67 6.04 3.58 -13.47
N ASP A 68 6.43 4.82 -13.32
CA ASP A 68 7.76 5.11 -12.80
C ASP A 68 7.90 4.51 -11.39
N LEU A 69 8.08 3.19 -11.35
CA LEU A 69 8.27 2.40 -10.13
C LEU A 69 9.48 2.92 -9.34
N ALA A 70 10.48 3.46 -10.03
CA ALA A 70 11.65 4.06 -9.40
C ALA A 70 11.30 5.36 -8.64
N ARG A 71 10.31 6.12 -9.12
CA ARG A 71 9.83 7.35 -8.46
C ARG A 71 8.64 7.12 -7.53
N CYS A 72 8.00 5.96 -7.62
CA CYS A 72 6.80 5.60 -6.88
C CYS A 72 7.04 4.45 -5.91
N CYS A 73 8.29 4.22 -5.51
CA CYS A 73 8.68 3.18 -4.57
C CYS A 73 8.09 3.47 -3.17
N ARG A 74 7.01 2.80 -2.83
CA ARG A 74 6.36 2.92 -1.52
C ARG A 74 7.27 2.43 -0.40
N THR A 75 8.06 1.39 -0.67
CA THR A 75 9.08 0.86 0.24
C THR A 75 10.10 1.94 0.59
N GLY A 76 10.55 2.75 -0.39
CA GLY A 76 11.45 3.88 -0.14
C GLY A 76 10.82 4.94 0.74
N TRP A 77 9.58 5.36 0.45
CA TRP A 77 8.86 6.34 1.28
C TRP A 77 8.64 5.84 2.72
N LEU A 78 8.33 4.56 2.88
CA LEU A 78 8.19 3.93 4.19
C LEU A 78 9.50 3.90 4.94
N SER A 79 10.62 3.62 4.26
CA SER A 79 11.95 3.67 4.87
C SER A 79 12.32 5.09 5.33
N GLU A 80 12.05 6.12 4.51
CA GLU A 80 12.24 7.53 4.87
C GLU A 80 11.41 7.91 6.11
N ASP A 81 10.13 7.54 6.13
CA ASP A 81 9.24 7.81 7.26
C ASP A 81 9.70 7.11 8.55
N LEU A 82 10.15 5.85 8.46
CA LEU A 82 10.70 5.10 9.59
C LEU A 82 11.99 5.72 10.13
N GLU A 83 12.87 6.22 9.26
CA GLU A 83 14.10 6.93 9.69
C GLU A 83 13.77 8.19 10.48
N VAL A 84 12.75 8.96 10.08
CA VAL A 84 12.28 10.14 10.84
C VAL A 84 11.83 9.75 12.25
N LEU A 85 11.25 8.55 12.41
CA LEU A 85 10.83 8.01 13.71
C LEU A 85 11.99 7.41 14.52
N GLY A 86 13.22 7.42 14.00
CA GLY A 86 14.35 6.73 14.61
C GLY A 86 14.26 5.21 14.57
N MET A 87 13.45 4.66 13.64
CA MET A 87 13.25 3.24 13.44
C MET A 87 14.00 2.76 12.20
N SER A 88 14.52 1.52 12.24
CA SER A 88 15.22 0.93 11.07
C SER A 88 14.30 0.06 10.26
N SER A 89 14.28 0.27 8.95
CA SER A 89 13.63 -0.66 8.01
C SER A 89 14.46 -1.92 7.74
N ARG A 90 15.71 -1.97 8.21
CA ARG A 90 16.60 -3.13 8.01
C ARG A 90 16.10 -4.34 8.81
N GLY A 91 15.94 -5.47 8.11
CA GLY A 91 15.51 -6.72 8.73
C GLY A 91 14.00 -6.83 8.95
N ILE A 92 13.20 -5.90 8.43
CA ILE A 92 11.76 -6.09 8.32
C ILE A 92 11.55 -7.25 7.34
N LEU A 93 10.88 -8.30 7.81
CA LEU A 93 10.54 -9.45 6.97
C LEU A 93 9.40 -9.05 6.01
N GLY A 94 9.53 -9.45 4.76
CA GLY A 94 8.42 -9.41 3.81
C GLY A 94 7.31 -10.38 4.20
N ILE A 95 6.20 -10.33 3.49
CA ILE A 95 5.10 -11.27 3.68
C ILE A 95 5.59 -12.68 3.34
N ASP A 96 5.28 -13.65 4.20
CA ASP A 96 5.56 -15.06 3.96
C ASP A 96 4.80 -15.57 2.71
N GLU A 97 5.45 -16.44 1.92
CA GLU A 97 4.85 -17.02 0.70
C GLU A 97 3.53 -17.76 0.96
N SER A 98 3.33 -18.30 2.17
CA SER A 98 2.08 -18.95 2.56
C SER A 98 0.91 -17.99 2.64
N LEU A 99 1.16 -16.71 2.97
CA LEU A 99 0.17 -15.64 2.97
C LEU A 99 -0.05 -15.07 1.57
N HIS A 100 0.88 -15.31 0.67
CA HIS A 100 0.96 -14.58 -0.57
C HIS A 100 1.75 -15.32 -1.68
N PRO A 101 1.23 -16.43 -2.20
CA PRO A 101 1.85 -17.08 -3.35
C PRO A 101 1.59 -16.27 -4.62
N HIS A 102 2.58 -15.50 -5.09
CA HIS A 102 2.57 -14.85 -6.41
C HIS A 102 1.29 -14.08 -6.80
N LEU A 103 1.01 -12.95 -6.11
CA LEU A 103 -0.15 -12.10 -6.44
C LEU A 103 -0.07 -11.50 -7.85
N VAL A 104 1.13 -11.23 -8.35
CA VAL A 104 1.31 -10.48 -9.59
C VAL A 104 2.09 -11.32 -10.60
N THR A 105 1.38 -11.98 -11.48
CA THR A 105 1.99 -12.87 -12.51
C THR A 105 1.93 -12.29 -13.92
N ALA A 106 0.98 -11.38 -14.19
CA ALA A 106 0.79 -10.78 -15.51
C ALA A 106 0.10 -9.40 -15.38
N VAL A 107 -0.08 -8.71 -16.51
CA VAL A 107 -0.66 -7.37 -16.58
C VAL A 107 -2.04 -7.25 -15.90
N PRO A 108 -2.99 -8.19 -16.05
CA PRO A 108 -4.28 -8.08 -15.37
C PRO A 108 -4.14 -8.04 -13.84
N GLU A 109 -3.30 -8.92 -13.27
CA GLU A 109 -3.04 -8.95 -11.82
C GLU A 109 -2.36 -7.65 -11.37
N ALA A 110 -1.40 -7.16 -12.15
CA ALA A 110 -0.75 -5.88 -11.85
C ALA A 110 -1.74 -4.72 -11.82
N LEU A 111 -2.67 -4.65 -12.77
CA LEU A 111 -3.69 -3.60 -12.81
C LEU A 111 -4.65 -3.65 -11.61
N GLY A 112 -5.03 -4.85 -11.16
CA GLY A 112 -5.81 -5.03 -9.95
C GLY A 112 -5.06 -4.60 -8.68
N CYS A 113 -3.78 -4.95 -8.57
CA CYS A 113 -2.92 -4.48 -7.48
C CYS A 113 -2.74 -2.96 -7.50
N LEU A 114 -2.47 -2.38 -8.67
CA LEU A 114 -2.30 -0.93 -8.83
C LEU A 114 -3.58 -0.16 -8.47
N TYR A 115 -4.77 -0.72 -8.76
CA TYR A 115 -6.03 -0.15 -8.29
C TYR A 115 -6.03 0.02 -6.76
N VAL A 116 -5.62 -0.99 -6.01
CA VAL A 116 -5.57 -0.92 -4.54
C VAL A 116 -4.50 0.08 -4.07
N ILE A 117 -3.30 0.00 -4.64
CA ILE A 117 -2.14 0.80 -4.24
C ILE A 117 -2.36 2.30 -4.52
N GLU A 118 -2.78 2.65 -5.73
CA GLU A 118 -3.01 4.05 -6.12
C GLU A 118 -4.28 4.60 -5.48
N GLY A 119 -5.29 3.73 -5.26
CA GLY A 119 -6.51 4.08 -4.54
C GLY A 119 -6.25 4.48 -3.09
N ALA A 120 -5.33 3.81 -2.40
CA ALA A 120 -4.93 4.16 -1.04
C ALA A 120 -4.37 5.59 -0.95
N GLY A 121 -3.70 6.09 -2.00
CA GLY A 121 -3.22 7.45 -2.06
C GLY A 121 -4.33 8.53 -1.98
N LEU A 122 -5.57 8.20 -2.37
CA LEU A 122 -6.71 9.11 -2.23
C LEU A 122 -7.08 9.34 -0.76
N GLY A 123 -6.86 8.34 0.10
CA GLY A 123 -7.06 8.44 1.55
C GLY A 123 -6.08 9.39 2.23
N GLY A 124 -4.92 9.65 1.62
CA GLY A 124 -3.89 10.52 2.18
C GLY A 124 -4.37 11.95 2.51
N GLN A 125 -5.36 12.47 1.77
CA GLN A 125 -5.96 13.77 2.06
C GLN A 125 -6.65 13.83 3.43
N VAL A 126 -7.12 12.69 3.94
CA VAL A 126 -7.72 12.56 5.28
C VAL A 126 -6.67 12.14 6.31
N ILE A 127 -5.82 11.17 5.95
CA ILE A 127 -4.84 10.58 6.86
C ILE A 127 -3.75 11.59 7.26
N VAL A 128 -3.17 12.33 6.31
CA VAL A 128 -2.08 13.27 6.61
C VAL A 128 -2.49 14.32 7.64
N PRO A 129 -3.64 15.00 7.55
CA PRO A 129 -4.11 15.91 8.60
C PRO A 129 -4.34 15.22 9.96
N CYS A 130 -4.81 13.97 9.98
CA CYS A 130 -4.97 13.20 11.23
C CYS A 130 -3.61 12.96 11.91
N VAL A 131 -2.64 12.46 11.15
CA VAL A 131 -1.27 12.18 11.63
C VAL A 131 -0.59 13.48 12.06
N GLN A 132 -0.74 14.58 11.30
CA GLN A 132 -0.18 15.87 11.66
C GLN A 132 -0.75 16.40 12.97
N ARG A 133 -2.04 16.30 13.17
CA ARG A 133 -2.72 16.78 14.40
C ARG A 133 -2.29 15.99 15.64
N GLN A 134 -2.12 14.66 15.51
CA GLN A 134 -1.85 13.79 16.63
C GLN A 134 -0.35 13.63 16.93
N LEU A 135 0.51 13.63 15.91
CA LEU A 135 1.93 13.29 16.02
C LEU A 135 2.86 14.43 15.59
N GLY A 136 2.35 15.52 14.99
CA GLY A 136 3.16 16.60 14.45
C GLY A 136 3.92 16.27 13.17
N LEU A 137 3.72 15.09 12.60
CA LEU A 137 4.37 14.64 11.36
C LEU A 137 3.69 15.26 10.14
N THR A 138 4.44 15.41 9.03
CA THR A 138 3.95 16.06 7.83
C THR A 138 4.26 15.24 6.58
N ALA A 139 3.66 15.60 5.45
CA ALA A 139 3.89 14.96 4.15
C ALA A 139 5.38 14.92 3.70
N VAL A 140 6.22 15.77 4.26
CA VAL A 140 7.66 15.84 3.97
C VAL A 140 8.53 15.41 5.15
N HIS A 141 7.92 14.99 6.25
CA HIS A 141 8.61 14.59 7.47
C HIS A 141 7.79 13.56 8.25
N GLY A 142 8.03 12.28 7.99
CA GLY A 142 7.46 11.13 8.67
C GLY A 142 6.05 10.70 8.23
N CYS A 143 5.46 11.33 7.19
CA CYS A 143 4.17 10.91 6.63
C CYS A 143 4.17 10.92 5.09
N ARG A 144 5.33 10.66 4.48
CA ARG A 144 5.53 10.63 3.03
C ARG A 144 4.73 9.54 2.33
N PHE A 145 4.69 8.37 2.95
CA PHE A 145 3.95 7.21 2.44
C PHE A 145 2.46 7.52 2.25
N PHE A 146 1.80 8.04 3.27
CA PHE A 146 0.37 8.38 3.19
C PHE A 146 0.11 9.61 2.30
N ALA A 147 1.05 10.55 2.23
CA ALA A 147 0.94 11.70 1.32
C ALA A 147 0.96 11.27 -0.16
N GLY A 148 1.58 10.14 -0.46
CA GLY A 148 1.62 9.57 -1.80
C GLY A 148 2.15 10.55 -2.84
N HIS A 149 1.42 10.73 -3.93
CA HIS A 149 1.76 11.65 -5.02
C HIS A 149 1.25 13.09 -4.79
N GLY A 150 0.72 13.40 -3.61
CA GLY A 150 0.19 14.73 -3.29
C GLY A 150 -0.87 15.19 -4.31
N LEU A 151 -0.69 16.36 -4.90
CA LEU A 151 -1.63 16.95 -5.87
C LEU A 151 -1.78 16.12 -7.16
N ALA A 152 -0.80 15.29 -7.50
CA ALA A 152 -0.86 14.44 -8.70
C ALA A 152 -1.72 13.19 -8.51
N THR A 153 -2.07 12.79 -7.28
CA THR A 153 -2.79 11.55 -6.96
C THR A 153 -4.08 11.40 -7.77
N GLY A 154 -4.91 12.44 -7.81
CA GLY A 154 -6.18 12.38 -8.54
C GLY A 154 -6.02 12.24 -10.06
N ALA A 155 -4.99 12.84 -10.64
CA ALA A 155 -4.70 12.70 -12.08
C ALA A 155 -4.18 11.31 -12.41
N ARG A 156 -3.26 10.77 -11.59
CA ARG A 156 -2.74 9.39 -11.70
C ARG A 156 -3.87 8.37 -11.61
N TRP A 157 -4.73 8.50 -10.60
CA TRP A 157 -5.90 7.63 -10.42
C TRP A 157 -6.80 7.58 -11.66
N ARG A 158 -7.12 8.73 -12.24
CA ARG A 158 -7.95 8.80 -13.45
C ARG A 158 -7.25 8.15 -14.65
N ARG A 159 -5.94 8.39 -14.82
CA ARG A 159 -5.15 7.81 -15.90
C ARG A 159 -5.09 6.28 -15.76
N LEU A 160 -4.78 5.76 -14.57
CA LEU A 160 -4.82 4.32 -14.31
C LEU A 160 -6.19 3.72 -14.65
N GLY A 161 -7.28 4.36 -14.23
CA GLY A 161 -8.63 3.90 -14.55
C GLY A 161 -8.90 3.80 -16.05
N ALA A 162 -8.51 4.81 -16.82
CA ALA A 162 -8.68 4.81 -18.28
C ALA A 162 -7.83 3.70 -18.94
N THR A 163 -6.57 3.56 -18.55
CA THR A 163 -5.63 2.55 -19.06
C THR A 163 -6.13 1.13 -18.73
N ALA A 164 -6.54 0.89 -17.48
CA ALA A 164 -7.03 -0.43 -17.05
C ALA A 164 -8.33 -0.81 -17.77
N ASP A 165 -9.27 0.11 -17.92
CA ASP A 165 -10.53 -0.13 -18.61
C ASP A 165 -10.30 -0.43 -20.10
N GLN A 166 -9.43 0.33 -20.78
CA GLN A 166 -9.05 0.07 -22.17
C GLN A 166 -8.37 -1.29 -22.32
N TYR A 167 -7.44 -1.63 -21.44
CA TYR A 167 -6.76 -2.92 -21.45
C TYR A 167 -7.74 -4.06 -21.24
N ALA A 168 -8.60 -3.98 -20.22
CA ALA A 168 -9.59 -5.00 -19.90
C ALA A 168 -10.55 -5.29 -21.05
N ARG A 169 -11.05 -4.24 -21.72
CA ARG A 169 -11.93 -4.38 -22.92
C ARG A 169 -11.23 -5.07 -24.08
N ARG A 170 -9.96 -4.70 -24.34
CA ARG A 170 -9.16 -5.29 -25.43
C ARG A 170 -8.84 -6.76 -25.22
N THR A 171 -8.58 -7.15 -23.97
CA THR A 171 -8.08 -8.49 -23.62
C THR A 171 -9.12 -9.39 -22.94
N ASN A 172 -10.33 -8.86 -22.68
CA ASN A 172 -11.42 -9.55 -21.96
C ASN A 172 -10.98 -10.07 -20.57
N THR A 173 -10.25 -9.24 -19.78
CA THR A 173 -9.65 -9.63 -18.50
C THR A 173 -10.26 -8.94 -17.29
N HIS A 174 -11.46 -8.36 -17.38
CA HIS A 174 -12.15 -7.67 -16.29
C HIS A 174 -12.19 -8.49 -15.00
N ALA A 175 -12.62 -9.75 -15.09
CA ALA A 175 -12.73 -10.64 -13.93
C ALA A 175 -11.37 -10.93 -13.26
N ARG A 176 -10.28 -11.03 -14.04
CA ARG A 176 -8.94 -11.24 -13.50
C ARG A 176 -8.44 -10.01 -12.75
N ILE A 177 -8.68 -8.81 -13.28
CA ILE A 177 -8.31 -7.54 -12.62
C ILE A 177 -9.10 -7.40 -11.32
N GLU A 178 -10.40 -7.69 -11.35
CA GLU A 178 -11.26 -7.66 -10.15
C GLU A 178 -10.77 -8.64 -9.09
N GLN A 179 -10.56 -9.89 -9.46
CA GLN A 179 -10.08 -10.91 -8.52
C GLN A 179 -8.75 -10.51 -7.89
N SER A 180 -7.81 -9.99 -8.66
CA SER A 180 -6.52 -9.53 -8.13
C SER A 180 -6.68 -8.39 -7.11
N ALA A 181 -7.56 -7.43 -7.36
CA ALA A 181 -7.85 -6.38 -6.39
C ALA A 181 -8.43 -6.95 -5.08
N VAL A 182 -9.36 -7.91 -5.18
CA VAL A 182 -9.95 -8.60 -4.02
C VAL A 182 -8.88 -9.38 -3.27
N ASP A 183 -8.03 -10.14 -3.96
CA ASP A 183 -6.97 -10.96 -3.37
C ASP A 183 -5.95 -10.11 -2.63
N LEU A 184 -5.58 -8.95 -3.18
CA LEU A 184 -4.67 -8.03 -2.49
C LEU A 184 -5.29 -7.47 -1.21
N PHE A 185 -6.57 -7.07 -1.21
CA PHE A 185 -7.25 -6.67 0.02
C PHE A 185 -7.30 -7.80 1.06
N GLN A 186 -7.55 -9.06 0.63
CA GLN A 186 -7.53 -10.21 1.54
C GLN A 186 -6.13 -10.45 2.12
N THR A 187 -5.08 -10.23 1.32
CA THR A 187 -3.70 -10.31 1.78
C THR A 187 -3.41 -9.24 2.84
N PHE A 188 -3.79 -7.99 2.59
CA PHE A 188 -3.68 -6.93 3.60
C PHE A 188 -4.41 -7.31 4.90
N LEU A 189 -5.66 -7.74 4.80
CA LEU A 189 -6.45 -8.12 5.99
C LEU A 189 -5.79 -9.24 6.78
N ARG A 190 -5.33 -10.30 6.14
CA ARG A 190 -4.61 -11.39 6.82
C ARG A 190 -3.36 -10.89 7.51
N TRP A 191 -2.53 -10.15 6.79
CA TRP A 191 -1.28 -9.59 7.30
C TRP A 191 -1.49 -8.66 8.51
N PHE A 192 -2.52 -7.81 8.46
CA PHE A 192 -2.83 -6.92 9.57
C PHE A 192 -3.55 -7.61 10.74
N SER A 193 -4.25 -8.72 10.53
CA SER A 193 -4.92 -9.49 11.60
C SER A 193 -3.98 -10.46 12.33
N GLU A 194 -3.00 -11.07 11.67
CA GLU A 194 -2.12 -12.08 12.27
C GLU A 194 -1.19 -11.53 13.34
N ASP A 195 -0.77 -10.26 13.23
CA ASP A 195 0.10 -9.64 14.23
C ASP A 195 -0.62 -9.15 15.51
N ALA A 196 -1.95 -9.12 15.52
CA ALA A 196 -2.69 -8.93 16.76
C ALA A 196 -2.41 -10.04 17.80
N HIS A 197 -1.77 -11.15 17.37
CA HIS A 197 -1.41 -12.30 18.20
C HIS A 197 0.10 -12.45 18.47
N GLY A 198 0.92 -11.42 18.21
CA GLY A 198 2.25 -11.32 18.86
C GLY A 198 3.40 -12.10 18.23
N ASN A 199 3.55 -12.16 16.91
CA ASN A 199 4.71 -12.80 16.26
C ASN A 199 5.65 -11.80 15.54
N GLY A 200 6.76 -11.47 16.18
CA GLY A 200 8.05 -11.32 15.50
C GLY A 200 8.53 -9.93 15.13
N ILE A 201 7.71 -8.97 14.74
CA ILE A 201 8.19 -7.65 14.28
C ILE A 201 8.58 -6.75 15.47
N GLU A 202 7.78 -6.76 16.52
CA GLU A 202 8.06 -5.93 17.72
C GLU A 202 9.31 -6.36 18.49
N ARG A 203 9.64 -7.67 18.50
CA ARG A 203 10.80 -8.16 19.28
C ARG A 203 12.16 -7.76 18.70
N ARG A 204 12.27 -7.43 17.40
CA ARG A 204 13.55 -7.05 16.78
C ARG A 204 13.76 -5.54 16.70
N ALA A 205 12.71 -4.73 16.65
CA ALA A 205 12.81 -3.27 16.66
C ALA A 205 13.30 -2.72 18.01
N VAL A 206 12.98 -3.40 19.12
CA VAL A 206 13.41 -3.02 20.49
C VAL A 206 14.90 -3.23 20.72
N VAL A 207 15.55 -4.18 20.04
CA VAL A 207 16.99 -4.45 20.23
C VAL A 207 17.87 -3.32 19.64
N GLY A 208 17.37 -2.54 18.70
CA GLY A 208 18.10 -1.39 18.14
C GLY A 208 18.18 -0.16 19.07
N ARG A 209 17.29 -0.04 20.07
CA ARG A 209 17.29 1.08 21.03
C ARG A 209 18.29 0.93 22.19
N ALA A 210 18.89 -0.23 22.39
CA ALA A 210 19.69 -0.54 23.59
C ALA A 210 21.20 -0.31 23.47
N VAL A 211 21.69 0.28 22.36
CA VAL A 211 23.14 0.50 22.14
C VAL A 211 23.42 1.97 21.76
N GLN A 212 22.93 2.91 22.56
CA GLN A 212 23.48 4.28 22.59
C GLN A 212 23.43 4.78 24.07
N HIS A 213 24.45 4.40 24.82
CA HIS A 213 24.95 5.13 25.99
C HIS A 213 26.46 5.19 25.90
#